data_e6dc99d052ebcc5f4f236f8facb33dd3
#
_entry.id   e6dc99d052ebcc5f4f236f8facb33dd3
#
_cell.length_a   1.000
_cell.length_b   1.000
_cell.length_c   1.000
_cell.angle_alpha   90.00
_cell.angle_beta   90.00
_cell.angle_gamma   90.00
#
_symmetry.space_group_name_H-M   'P 1'
#
loop_
_entity.id
_entity.type
_entity.pdbx_description
1 polymer ?
#
loop_
_entity_poly.entity_id
_entity_poly.type
_entity_poly.pdbx_seq_one_letter_code
_entity_poly.pdbx_strand_id
1 'polypeptide(L)'
;MTSTAREEILRRIRAAAVPPAPEPPRHYLRHAPGLDPGDREAVLALFTERLEEYGARVLRAPAPAPAVARVLADEGARSLVVPDGLPADWTTGWDGPVRVDRPPLGKAELDATDAVLTGCAAAVADSGTLVLDGGPAQGRRAATLLPDLHVCVVEARRVVSSMPEALGRLDPARPLTFVSGPSATADIEMIRVKGVHGPRRLAVVLLG
;
A
#
# COMPACT_ATOMS: atom_id res chain seq x y z
N MET A 1 23.50 44.21 -1.73
CA MET A 1 23.16 42.84 -2.17
C MET A 1 21.75 42.58 -1.71
N THR A 2 20.80 42.57 -2.61
CA THR A 2 19.37 42.33 -2.29
C THR A 2 19.18 40.83 -2.01
N SER A 3 18.77 40.50 -0.79
CA SER A 3 18.37 39.15 -0.40
C SER A 3 17.23 38.69 -1.33
N THR A 4 17.31 37.46 -1.83
CA THR A 4 16.20 36.88 -2.59
C THR A 4 14.99 36.65 -1.67
N ALA A 5 13.77 36.67 -2.21
CA ALA A 5 12.54 36.40 -1.43
C ALA A 5 12.63 35.08 -0.67
N ARG A 6 13.28 34.07 -1.26
CA ARG A 6 13.54 32.76 -0.62
C ARG A 6 14.44 32.91 0.61
N GLU A 7 15.52 33.64 0.54
CA GLU A 7 16.44 33.84 1.68
C GLU A 7 15.75 34.58 2.82
N GLU A 8 14.93 35.59 2.52
CA GLU A 8 14.15 36.31 3.51
C GLU A 8 13.12 35.44 4.20
N ILE A 9 12.39 34.61 3.45
CA ILE A 9 11.43 33.63 4.03
C ILE A 9 12.15 32.65 4.95
N LEU A 10 13.26 32.06 4.50
CA LEU A 10 14.03 31.12 5.32
C LEU A 10 14.62 31.78 6.56
N ARG A 11 15.06 33.04 6.45
CA ARG A 11 15.54 33.82 7.60
C ARG A 11 14.43 34.04 8.64
N ARG A 12 13.22 34.40 8.20
CA ARG A 12 12.06 34.57 9.10
C ARG A 12 11.67 33.26 9.76
N ILE A 13 11.63 32.14 9.04
CA ILE A 13 11.35 30.83 9.61
C ILE A 13 12.38 30.46 10.70
N ARG A 14 13.66 30.67 10.42
CA ARG A 14 14.73 30.39 11.41
C ARG A 14 14.65 31.31 12.63
N ALA A 15 14.30 32.59 12.44
CA ALA A 15 14.13 33.54 13.52
C ALA A 15 12.89 33.27 14.38
N ALA A 16 11.88 32.64 13.80
CA ALA A 16 10.66 32.20 14.51
C ALA A 16 10.81 30.81 15.14
N ALA A 17 12.02 30.23 15.16
CA ALA A 17 12.26 28.93 15.76
C ALA A 17 11.81 28.91 17.24
N VAL A 18 10.79 28.14 17.52
CA VAL A 18 10.32 27.86 18.88
C VAL A 18 11.33 26.91 19.54
N PRO A 19 11.64 27.07 20.85
CA PRO A 19 12.45 26.10 21.56
C PRO A 19 11.91 24.68 21.37
N PRO A 20 12.77 23.66 21.28
CA PRO A 20 12.30 22.29 21.11
C PRO A 20 11.31 21.96 22.22
N ALA A 21 10.12 21.53 21.83
CA ALA A 21 9.12 21.09 22.79
C ALA A 21 9.66 19.88 23.57
N PRO A 22 9.29 19.71 24.84
CA PRO A 22 9.65 18.50 25.58
C PRO A 22 9.15 17.28 24.82
N GLU A 23 9.95 16.21 24.84
CA GLU A 23 9.58 14.98 24.12
C GLU A 23 8.23 14.45 24.68
N PRO A 24 7.22 14.26 23.82
CA PRO A 24 5.91 13.83 24.29
C PRO A 24 6.02 12.40 24.86
N PRO A 25 5.28 12.11 25.95
CA PRO A 25 5.26 10.75 26.49
C PRO A 25 4.71 9.78 25.45
N ARG A 26 5.45 8.70 25.18
CA ARG A 26 5.10 7.71 24.14
C ARG A 26 4.49 6.43 24.75
N HIS A 27 3.47 6.60 25.58
CA HIS A 27 2.74 5.50 26.22
C HIS A 27 1.61 4.99 25.33
N TYR A 28 1.92 4.63 24.07
CA TYR A 28 0.93 4.07 23.14
C TYR A 28 0.76 2.58 23.37
N LEU A 29 -0.44 2.08 23.09
CA LEU A 29 -0.65 0.65 22.89
C LEU A 29 0.16 0.20 21.67
N ARG A 30 1.06 -0.75 21.87
CA ARG A 30 1.92 -1.24 20.79
C ARG A 30 1.27 -2.35 19.96
N HIS A 31 0.26 -3.01 20.53
CA HIS A 31 -0.45 -4.13 19.92
C HIS A 31 -1.95 -3.90 19.95
N ALA A 32 -2.68 -4.52 19.06
CA ALA A 32 -4.14 -4.46 19.03
C ALA A 32 -4.71 -5.05 20.31
N PRO A 33 -5.64 -4.37 21.02
CA PRO A 33 -6.27 -4.90 22.21
C PRO A 33 -6.95 -6.24 21.96
N GLY A 34 -6.71 -7.21 22.85
CA GLY A 34 -7.34 -8.53 22.75
C GLY A 34 -6.73 -9.48 21.70
N LEU A 35 -5.68 -9.05 20.99
CA LEU A 35 -4.97 -9.89 20.03
C LEU A 35 -3.55 -10.18 20.56
N ASP A 36 -3.20 -11.46 20.70
CA ASP A 36 -1.83 -11.88 20.95
C ASP A 36 -1.02 -11.77 19.64
N PRO A 37 0.00 -10.90 19.58
CA PRO A 37 0.85 -10.79 18.40
C PRO A 37 1.63 -12.08 18.08
N GLY A 38 1.81 -12.96 19.06
CA GLY A 38 2.43 -14.27 18.91
C GLY A 38 1.52 -15.30 18.25
N ASP A 39 0.21 -15.14 18.35
CA ASP A 39 -0.75 -15.98 17.63
C ASP A 39 -0.84 -15.54 16.16
N ARG A 40 0.04 -16.13 15.35
CA ARG A 40 0.16 -15.76 13.93
C ARG A 40 -1.11 -16.03 13.15
N GLU A 41 -1.82 -17.12 13.45
CA GLU A 41 -3.06 -17.43 12.73
C GLU A 41 -4.18 -16.44 13.07
N ALA A 42 -4.33 -16.06 14.34
CA ALA A 42 -5.29 -15.03 14.74
C ALA A 42 -4.96 -13.66 14.10
N VAL A 43 -3.68 -13.28 14.02
CA VAL A 43 -3.25 -12.04 13.35
C VAL A 43 -3.60 -12.07 11.87
N LEU A 44 -3.35 -13.18 11.16
CA LEU A 44 -3.64 -13.31 9.73
C LEU A 44 -5.16 -13.41 9.47
N ALA A 45 -5.90 -14.05 10.37
CA ALA A 45 -7.37 -14.12 10.29
C ALA A 45 -7.97 -12.72 10.41
N LEU A 46 -7.57 -11.94 11.43
CA LEU A 46 -8.03 -10.56 11.62
C LEU A 46 -7.67 -9.68 10.41
N PHE A 47 -6.45 -9.81 9.89
CA PHE A 47 -6.04 -9.07 8.69
C PHE A 47 -6.94 -9.34 7.50
N THR A 48 -7.26 -10.61 7.27
CA THR A 48 -8.16 -11.05 6.20
C THR A 48 -9.56 -10.47 6.39
N GLU A 49 -10.14 -10.62 7.60
CA GLU A 49 -11.46 -10.10 7.97
C GLU A 49 -11.56 -8.59 7.69
N ARG A 50 -10.59 -7.81 8.16
CA ARG A 50 -10.60 -6.34 7.97
C ARG A 50 -10.50 -5.91 6.51
N LEU A 51 -9.70 -6.60 5.70
CA LEU A 51 -9.62 -6.34 4.27
C LEU A 51 -10.95 -6.64 3.56
N GLU A 52 -11.59 -7.77 3.90
CA GLU A 52 -12.85 -8.18 3.30
C GLU A 52 -14.01 -7.25 3.72
N GLU A 53 -14.03 -6.75 4.96
CA GLU A 53 -14.97 -5.72 5.42
C GLU A 53 -14.89 -4.43 4.59
N TYR A 54 -13.70 -4.05 4.12
CA TYR A 54 -13.51 -2.94 3.20
C TYR A 54 -13.83 -3.28 1.75
N GLY A 55 -14.15 -4.54 1.45
CA GLY A 55 -14.48 -5.02 0.11
C GLY A 55 -13.26 -5.36 -0.74
N ALA A 56 -12.10 -5.59 -0.13
CA ALA A 56 -10.96 -6.19 -0.82
C ALA A 56 -11.16 -7.69 -0.95
N ARG A 57 -10.62 -8.26 -2.01
CA ARG A 57 -10.55 -9.71 -2.17
C ARG A 57 -9.27 -10.24 -1.54
N VAL A 58 -9.35 -11.27 -0.72
CA VAL A 58 -8.17 -11.94 -0.14
C VAL A 58 -8.07 -13.38 -0.63
N LEU A 59 -6.89 -13.77 -1.11
CA LEU A 59 -6.58 -15.14 -1.51
C LEU A 59 -5.34 -15.62 -0.76
N ARG A 60 -5.50 -16.59 0.14
CA ARG A 60 -4.36 -17.27 0.78
C ARG A 60 -3.77 -18.30 -0.19
N ALA A 61 -2.45 -18.30 -0.33
CA ALA A 61 -1.76 -19.20 -1.25
C ALA A 61 -0.34 -19.54 -0.76
N PRO A 62 0.18 -20.72 -1.11
CA PRO A 62 1.55 -21.12 -0.78
C PRO A 62 2.60 -20.48 -1.72
N ALA A 63 2.18 -20.00 -2.90
CA ALA A 63 3.08 -19.41 -3.90
C ALA A 63 2.38 -18.26 -4.64
N PRO A 64 3.13 -17.21 -5.04
CA PRO A 64 2.55 -16.01 -5.63
C PRO A 64 2.03 -16.24 -7.06
N ALA A 65 2.80 -16.88 -7.94
CA ALA A 65 2.51 -16.95 -9.37
C ALA A 65 1.13 -17.51 -9.71
N PRO A 66 0.73 -18.71 -9.27
CA PRO A 66 -0.59 -19.26 -9.60
C PRO A 66 -1.73 -18.43 -8.98
N ALA A 67 -1.50 -17.83 -7.79
CA ALA A 67 -2.48 -17.00 -7.14
C ALA A 67 -2.69 -15.66 -7.85
N VAL A 68 -1.60 -15.01 -8.25
CA VAL A 68 -1.63 -13.76 -9.03
C VAL A 68 -2.33 -14.00 -10.38
N ALA A 69 -1.95 -15.05 -11.12
CA ALA A 69 -2.57 -15.39 -12.39
C ALA A 69 -4.09 -15.64 -12.22
N ARG A 70 -4.49 -16.37 -11.20
CA ARG A 70 -5.89 -16.61 -10.87
C ARG A 70 -6.64 -15.32 -10.55
N VAL A 71 -6.07 -14.45 -9.71
CA VAL A 71 -6.70 -13.17 -9.36
C VAL A 71 -6.88 -12.31 -10.60
N LEU A 72 -5.86 -12.17 -11.44
CA LEU A 72 -5.92 -11.39 -12.67
C LEU A 72 -6.98 -11.91 -13.63
N ALA A 73 -7.08 -13.24 -13.79
CA ALA A 73 -8.10 -13.87 -14.63
C ALA A 73 -9.52 -13.66 -14.09
N ASP A 74 -9.72 -13.91 -12.79
CA ASP A 74 -11.03 -13.77 -12.15
C ASP A 74 -11.52 -12.30 -12.16
N GLU A 75 -10.60 -11.34 -12.10
CA GLU A 75 -10.89 -9.89 -12.19
C GLU A 75 -10.98 -9.38 -13.63
N GLY A 76 -10.74 -10.24 -14.60
CA GLY A 76 -10.82 -9.89 -16.02
C GLY A 76 -9.75 -8.92 -16.50
N ALA A 77 -8.60 -8.87 -15.82
CA ALA A 77 -7.48 -8.03 -16.23
C ALA A 77 -6.88 -8.54 -17.55
N ARG A 78 -6.54 -7.64 -18.45
CA ARG A 78 -5.95 -7.94 -19.77
C ARG A 78 -4.56 -7.36 -19.92
N SER A 79 -4.16 -6.49 -19.01
CA SER A 79 -2.86 -5.84 -18.99
C SER A 79 -2.40 -5.60 -17.56
N LEU A 80 -1.08 -5.69 -17.34
CA LEU A 80 -0.47 -5.61 -16.04
C LEU A 80 0.73 -4.67 -16.07
N VAL A 81 0.81 -3.75 -15.13
CA VAL A 81 2.03 -3.00 -14.83
C VAL A 81 2.66 -3.53 -13.55
N VAL A 82 3.97 -3.64 -13.55
CA VAL A 82 4.77 -4.06 -12.40
C VAL A 82 5.85 -3.04 -12.10
N PRO A 83 6.18 -2.79 -10.83
CA PRO A 83 7.31 -1.94 -10.46
C PRO A 83 8.64 -2.61 -10.79
N ASP A 84 9.67 -1.77 -10.94
CA ASP A 84 11.04 -2.26 -10.97
C ASP A 84 11.37 -3.00 -9.66
N GLY A 85 12.10 -4.12 -9.79
CA GLY A 85 12.46 -4.96 -8.64
C GLY A 85 11.36 -5.90 -8.15
N LEU A 86 10.23 -6.04 -8.89
CA LEU A 86 9.29 -7.12 -8.62
C LEU A 86 9.96 -8.47 -8.95
N PRO A 87 9.84 -9.51 -8.10
CA PRO A 87 10.33 -10.84 -8.44
C PRO A 87 9.67 -11.35 -9.73
N ALA A 88 10.51 -11.74 -10.71
CA ALA A 88 10.03 -12.11 -12.04
C ALA A 88 9.14 -13.36 -12.02
N ASP A 89 9.30 -14.23 -11.05
CA ASP A 89 8.52 -15.44 -10.85
C ASP A 89 7.06 -15.15 -10.44
N TRP A 90 6.74 -13.96 -9.92
CA TRP A 90 5.38 -13.62 -9.52
C TRP A 90 4.40 -13.50 -10.68
N THR A 91 4.90 -13.27 -11.89
CA THR A 91 4.09 -13.14 -13.10
C THR A 91 4.12 -14.38 -13.99
N THR A 92 4.88 -15.42 -13.62
CA THR A 92 4.88 -16.69 -14.35
C THR A 92 3.50 -17.35 -14.24
N GLY A 93 2.92 -17.72 -15.33
CA GLY A 93 1.52 -18.22 -15.37
C GLY A 93 0.47 -17.16 -15.71
N TRP A 94 0.91 -15.91 -15.95
CA TRP A 94 0.09 -14.87 -16.56
C TRP A 94 0.49 -14.70 -18.03
N ASP A 95 -0.45 -14.97 -18.95
CA ASP A 95 -0.20 -14.92 -20.41
C ASP A 95 -0.45 -13.52 -21.01
N GLY A 96 -1.00 -12.60 -20.24
CA GLY A 96 -1.25 -11.23 -20.69
C GLY A 96 0.02 -10.37 -20.71
N PRO A 97 -0.04 -9.20 -21.38
CA PRO A 97 1.09 -8.28 -21.46
C PRO A 97 1.45 -7.71 -20.08
N VAL A 98 2.74 -7.84 -19.73
CA VAL A 98 3.33 -7.25 -18.52
C VAL A 98 4.27 -6.12 -18.93
N ARG A 99 4.07 -4.95 -18.34
CA ARG A 99 4.91 -3.77 -18.54
C ARG A 99 5.62 -3.42 -17.24
N VAL A 100 6.93 -3.29 -17.30
CA VAL A 100 7.71 -2.79 -16.15
C VAL A 100 7.66 -1.26 -16.17
N ASP A 101 7.40 -0.63 -15.01
CA ASP A 101 7.39 0.84 -14.87
C ASP A 101 8.82 1.42 -14.84
N ARG A 102 9.62 1.02 -15.85
CA ARG A 102 11.01 1.45 -16.06
C ARG A 102 11.38 1.47 -17.54
N PRO A 103 11.67 2.64 -18.16
CA PRO A 103 11.53 3.98 -17.56
C PRO A 103 10.09 4.26 -17.11
N PRO A 104 9.85 5.24 -16.22
CA PRO A 104 8.51 5.53 -15.71
C PRO A 104 7.49 5.76 -16.81
N LEU A 105 6.41 4.98 -16.81
CA LEU A 105 5.32 5.09 -17.76
C LEU A 105 4.55 6.40 -17.59
N GLY A 106 4.06 6.97 -18.68
CA GLY A 106 3.21 8.15 -18.65
C GLY A 106 1.87 7.90 -17.96
N LYS A 107 1.19 8.98 -17.51
CA LYS A 107 -0.11 8.86 -16.84
C LYS A 107 -1.15 8.17 -17.71
N ALA A 108 -1.22 8.50 -19.00
CA ALA A 108 -2.15 7.88 -19.94
C ALA A 108 -1.87 6.38 -20.15
N GLU A 109 -0.62 5.96 -20.10
CA GLU A 109 -0.24 4.55 -20.21
C GLU A 109 -0.63 3.76 -18.97
N LEU A 110 -0.46 4.34 -17.77
CA LEU A 110 -0.88 3.73 -16.52
C LEU A 110 -2.41 3.64 -16.41
N ASP A 111 -3.12 4.70 -16.82
CA ASP A 111 -4.58 4.75 -16.82
C ASP A 111 -5.20 3.75 -17.81
N ALA A 112 -4.52 3.49 -18.92
CA ALA A 112 -4.91 2.47 -19.90
C ALA A 112 -4.56 1.03 -19.48
N THR A 113 -3.88 0.84 -18.36
CA THR A 113 -3.49 -0.49 -17.84
C THR A 113 -4.50 -0.96 -16.81
N ASP A 114 -5.02 -2.20 -16.98
CA ASP A 114 -6.09 -2.72 -16.13
C ASP A 114 -5.65 -2.97 -14.68
N ALA A 115 -4.42 -3.46 -14.48
CA ALA A 115 -3.95 -3.86 -13.16
C ALA A 115 -2.51 -3.42 -12.85
N VAL A 116 -2.23 -3.22 -11.56
CA VAL A 116 -0.88 -3.13 -11.01
C VAL A 116 -0.64 -4.28 -10.02
N LEU A 117 0.54 -4.90 -10.09
CA LEU A 117 0.99 -5.89 -9.11
C LEU A 117 2.12 -5.33 -8.27
N THR A 118 1.99 -5.41 -6.95
CA THR A 118 3.04 -4.95 -6.02
C THR A 118 3.23 -5.93 -4.86
N GLY A 119 4.34 -5.78 -4.14
CA GLY A 119 4.46 -6.18 -2.75
C GLY A 119 4.09 -5.03 -1.80
N CYS A 120 4.40 -5.19 -0.52
CA CYS A 120 4.27 -4.13 0.49
C CYS A 120 5.46 -4.13 1.45
N ALA A 121 5.69 -3.02 2.15
CA ALA A 121 6.69 -2.92 3.21
C ALA A 121 6.20 -3.59 4.50
N ALA A 122 4.96 -3.35 4.87
CA ALA A 122 4.27 -3.94 6.01
C ALA A 122 2.78 -4.06 5.72
N ALA A 123 2.08 -4.87 6.52
CA ALA A 123 0.64 -4.95 6.55
C ALA A 123 0.15 -4.97 8.00
N VAL A 124 -1.02 -4.41 8.28
CA VAL A 124 -1.52 -4.14 9.63
C VAL A 124 -2.86 -4.82 9.82
N ALA A 125 -2.93 -5.74 10.79
CA ALA A 125 -4.09 -6.61 10.97
C ALA A 125 -5.32 -5.87 11.52
N ASP A 126 -5.17 -5.04 12.55
CA ASP A 126 -6.29 -4.36 13.22
C ASP A 126 -7.07 -3.40 12.31
N SER A 127 -6.45 -2.94 11.24
CA SER A 127 -7.02 -1.97 10.31
C SER A 127 -7.09 -2.46 8.85
N GLY A 128 -6.68 -3.70 8.55
CA GLY A 128 -6.65 -4.20 7.17
C GLY A 128 -5.82 -3.31 6.23
N THR A 129 -4.71 -2.75 6.73
CA THR A 129 -3.94 -1.73 5.99
C THR A 129 -2.68 -2.32 5.37
N LEU A 130 -2.46 -2.07 4.09
CA LEU A 130 -1.19 -2.29 3.39
C LEU A 130 -0.34 -1.02 3.47
N VAL A 131 0.95 -1.15 3.72
CA VAL A 131 1.88 -0.02 3.73
C VAL A 131 2.87 -0.15 2.61
N LEU A 132 2.89 0.83 1.73
CA LEU A 132 3.86 0.96 0.65
C LEU A 132 4.82 2.11 0.99
N ASP A 133 6.13 1.85 0.88
CA ASP A 133 7.20 2.83 1.16
C ASP A 133 8.03 3.18 -0.08
N GLY A 134 7.55 2.79 -1.27
CA GLY A 134 8.25 3.00 -2.53
C GLY A 134 9.53 2.17 -2.68
N GLY A 135 9.73 1.16 -1.83
CA GLY A 135 10.84 0.22 -1.91
C GLY A 135 10.74 -0.76 -3.07
N PRO A 136 11.66 -1.74 -3.14
CA PRO A 136 11.63 -2.78 -4.16
C PRO A 136 10.26 -3.46 -4.23
N ALA A 137 9.80 -3.76 -5.43
CA ALA A 137 8.51 -4.39 -5.72
C ALA A 137 7.25 -3.59 -5.31
N GLN A 138 7.37 -2.31 -4.89
CA GLN A 138 6.21 -1.53 -4.46
C GLN A 138 5.84 -0.41 -5.44
N GLY A 139 6.83 0.08 -6.18
CA GLY A 139 6.64 1.09 -7.21
C GLY A 139 6.38 2.50 -6.67
N ARG A 140 6.20 3.42 -7.60
CA ARG A 140 5.86 4.82 -7.33
C ARG A 140 4.35 4.99 -7.17
N ARG A 141 3.93 6.02 -6.43
CA ARG A 141 2.52 6.29 -6.12
C ARG A 141 1.61 6.33 -7.36
N ALA A 142 2.07 6.90 -8.50
CA ALA A 142 1.25 6.98 -9.70
C ALA A 142 0.88 5.58 -10.24
N ALA A 143 1.81 4.61 -10.20
CA ALA A 143 1.57 3.26 -10.67
C ALA A 143 0.55 2.50 -9.81
N THR A 144 0.44 2.82 -8.52
CA THR A 144 -0.52 2.20 -7.60
C THR A 144 -1.85 2.95 -7.50
N LEU A 145 -2.01 4.09 -8.19
CA LEU A 145 -3.25 4.89 -8.14
C LEU A 145 -4.06 4.87 -9.43
N LEU A 146 -3.40 4.75 -10.60
CA LEU A 146 -4.06 4.93 -11.90
C LEU A 146 -4.72 3.66 -12.43
N PRO A 147 -4.09 2.46 -12.38
CA PRO A 147 -4.77 1.22 -12.76
C PRO A 147 -6.00 0.93 -11.91
N ASP A 148 -7.01 0.34 -12.50
CA ASP A 148 -8.30 0.09 -11.84
C ASP A 148 -8.26 -1.03 -10.79
N LEU A 149 -7.35 -1.99 -10.96
CA LEU A 149 -7.11 -3.11 -10.05
C LEU A 149 -5.71 -3.02 -9.43
N HIS A 150 -5.64 -3.05 -8.10
CA HIS A 150 -4.37 -3.25 -7.40
C HIS A 150 -4.32 -4.68 -6.84
N VAL A 151 -3.36 -5.47 -7.29
CA VAL A 151 -3.03 -6.79 -6.72
C VAL A 151 -1.80 -6.61 -5.85
N CYS A 152 -1.91 -6.92 -4.55
CA CYS A 152 -0.79 -6.82 -3.62
C CYS A 152 -0.45 -8.19 -3.06
N VAL A 153 0.81 -8.62 -3.23
CA VAL A 153 1.33 -9.84 -2.60
C VAL A 153 1.88 -9.50 -1.22
N VAL A 154 1.35 -10.16 -0.21
CA VAL A 154 1.70 -9.96 1.20
C VAL A 154 2.26 -11.25 1.78
N GLU A 155 3.51 -11.24 2.18
CA GLU A 155 4.08 -12.35 2.94
C GLU A 155 3.57 -12.30 4.39
N ALA A 156 3.14 -13.44 4.95
CA ALA A 156 2.61 -13.50 6.33
C ALA A 156 3.53 -12.81 7.34
N ARG A 157 4.86 -12.94 7.23
CA ARG A 157 5.83 -12.29 8.13
C ARG A 157 5.79 -10.75 8.12
N ARG A 158 5.21 -10.14 7.09
CA ARG A 158 5.03 -8.67 6.99
C ARG A 158 3.77 -8.17 7.68
N VAL A 159 2.87 -9.08 8.04
CA VAL A 159 1.65 -8.72 8.76
C VAL A 159 1.97 -8.54 10.24
N VAL A 160 1.65 -7.38 10.77
CA VAL A 160 1.79 -7.01 12.19
C VAL A 160 0.41 -6.81 12.82
N SER A 161 0.33 -6.82 14.14
CA SER A 161 -0.95 -6.73 14.84
C SER A 161 -1.57 -5.33 14.76
N SER A 162 -0.74 -4.28 14.76
CA SER A 162 -1.21 -2.89 14.90
C SER A 162 -0.35 -1.88 14.14
N MET A 163 -0.90 -0.69 13.90
CA MET A 163 -0.20 0.42 13.25
C MET A 163 1.06 0.87 14.02
N PRO A 164 1.07 1.02 15.36
CA PRO A 164 2.30 1.36 16.10
C PRO A 164 3.43 0.35 15.90
N GLU A 165 3.11 -0.94 15.77
CA GLU A 165 4.09 -1.98 15.46
C GLU A 165 4.64 -1.81 14.04
N ALA A 166 3.78 -1.54 13.05
CA ALA A 166 4.20 -1.28 11.68
C ALA A 166 5.13 -0.07 11.58
N LEU A 167 4.76 1.04 12.21
CA LEU A 167 5.56 2.27 12.21
C LEU A 167 6.96 2.06 12.80
N GLY A 168 7.09 1.17 13.79
CA GLY A 168 8.39 0.79 14.36
C GLY A 168 9.32 0.03 13.38
N ARG A 169 8.79 -0.49 12.28
CA ARG A 169 9.53 -1.24 11.24
C ARG A 169 9.81 -0.42 9.98
N LEU A 170 9.20 0.77 9.86
CA LEU A 170 9.27 1.61 8.66
C LEU A 170 10.28 2.75 8.84
N ASP A 171 10.87 3.17 7.74
CA ASP A 171 11.71 4.36 7.70
C ASP A 171 10.83 5.61 7.53
N PRO A 172 10.75 6.50 8.55
CA PRO A 172 9.91 7.70 8.49
C PRO A 172 10.37 8.74 7.47
N ALA A 173 11.59 8.62 6.94
CA ALA A 173 12.10 9.50 5.88
C ALA A 173 11.58 9.10 4.49
N ARG A 174 11.02 7.91 4.33
CA ARG A 174 10.46 7.43 3.06
C ARG A 174 9.03 7.90 2.87
N PRO A 175 8.57 8.11 1.63
CA PRO A 175 7.18 8.40 1.35
C PRO A 175 6.32 7.15 1.66
N LEU A 176 5.43 7.26 2.63
CA LEU A 176 4.54 6.18 3.02
C LEU A 176 3.15 6.34 2.37
N THR A 177 2.62 5.25 1.84
CA THR A 177 1.24 5.18 1.36
C THR A 177 0.52 4.06 2.12
N PHE A 178 -0.57 4.42 2.78
CA PHE A 178 -1.44 3.49 3.49
C PHE A 178 -2.66 3.17 2.63
N VAL A 179 -2.93 1.88 2.40
CA VAL A 179 -4.04 1.40 1.59
C VAL A 179 -4.90 0.48 2.44
N SER A 180 -6.09 0.95 2.81
CA SER A 180 -7.07 0.22 3.63
C SER A 180 -8.32 -0.04 2.80
N GLY A 181 -8.24 -1.04 1.90
CA GLY A 181 -9.32 -1.38 0.99
C GLY A 181 -9.30 -0.64 -0.36
N PRO A 182 -10.26 -0.92 -1.24
CA PRO A 182 -10.45 -0.25 -2.52
C PRO A 182 -10.74 1.24 -2.34
N SER A 183 -10.36 2.06 -3.34
CA SER A 183 -10.65 3.50 -3.31
C SER A 183 -12.15 3.77 -3.26
N ALA A 184 -12.59 4.39 -2.20
CA ALA A 184 -13.96 4.85 -2.04
C ALA A 184 -13.96 6.15 -1.23
N THR A 185 -14.78 7.12 -1.67
CA THR A 185 -15.06 8.30 -0.86
C THR A 185 -16.53 8.26 -0.41
N ALA A 186 -16.78 8.64 0.82
CA ALA A 186 -18.11 8.81 1.38
C ALA A 186 -18.32 10.30 1.61
N ASP A 187 -18.62 11.04 0.54
CA ASP A 187 -18.96 12.45 0.64
C ASP A 187 -20.45 12.64 0.97
N ILE A 188 -20.68 13.72 1.65
CA ILE A 188 -21.89 14.49 2.06
C ILE A 188 -23.25 13.80 1.94
N GLU A 189 -23.47 12.84 1.05
CA GLU A 189 -24.77 12.18 0.83
C GLU A 189 -24.81 10.67 1.13
N MET A 190 -23.82 10.12 1.88
CA MET A 190 -23.71 8.68 2.20
C MET A 190 -23.61 7.73 0.98
N ILE A 191 -23.42 8.24 -0.23
CA ILE A 191 -23.22 7.45 -1.43
C ILE A 191 -21.71 7.24 -1.62
N ARG A 192 -21.25 6.00 -1.50
CA ARG A 192 -19.85 5.66 -1.76
C ARG A 192 -19.58 5.69 -3.27
N VAL A 193 -18.86 6.71 -3.72
CA VAL A 193 -18.34 6.75 -5.10
C VAL A 193 -16.99 6.02 -5.12
N LYS A 194 -16.88 4.97 -5.91
CA LYS A 194 -15.66 4.17 -6.06
C LYS A 194 -14.72 4.80 -7.09
N GLY A 195 -13.39 4.72 -6.85
CA GLY A 195 -12.37 5.03 -7.85
C GLY A 195 -12.03 6.50 -8.04
N VAL A 196 -12.36 7.38 -7.08
CA VAL A 196 -12.07 8.82 -7.19
C VAL A 196 -10.60 9.13 -6.89
N HIS A 197 -9.95 8.33 -6.02
CA HIS A 197 -8.60 8.58 -5.53
C HIS A 197 -7.66 7.38 -5.63
N GLY A 198 -7.99 6.38 -6.46
CA GLY A 198 -7.17 5.18 -6.64
C GLY A 198 -7.96 4.00 -7.21
N PRO A 199 -7.38 2.79 -7.19
CA PRO A 199 -7.98 1.59 -7.74
C PRO A 199 -9.38 1.30 -7.17
N ARG A 200 -10.34 1.01 -8.02
CA ARG A 200 -11.70 0.61 -7.62
C ARG A 200 -11.74 -0.80 -7.03
N ARG A 201 -10.73 -1.60 -7.30
CA ARG A 201 -10.61 -2.99 -6.86
C ARG A 201 -9.25 -3.22 -6.21
N LEU A 202 -9.28 -3.92 -5.08
CA LEU A 202 -8.09 -4.35 -4.37
C LEU A 202 -8.16 -5.86 -4.17
N ALA A 203 -7.11 -6.56 -4.56
CA ALA A 203 -6.93 -7.97 -4.28
C ALA A 203 -5.61 -8.20 -3.54
N VAL A 204 -5.64 -9.00 -2.51
CA VAL A 204 -4.48 -9.35 -1.70
C VAL A 204 -4.19 -10.83 -1.85
N VAL A 205 -2.97 -11.17 -2.25
CA VAL A 205 -2.45 -12.54 -2.24
C VAL A 205 -1.61 -12.69 -0.97
N LEU A 206 -2.16 -13.39 0.01
CA LEU A 206 -1.51 -13.62 1.30
C LEU A 206 -0.73 -14.94 1.25
N LEU A 207 0.60 -14.86 1.42
CA LEU A 207 1.53 -15.98 1.36
C LEU A 207 1.92 -16.44 2.77
N GLY A 208 1.82 -17.73 3.02
CA GLY A 208 2.23 -18.38 4.28
C GLY A 208 1.16 -19.17 4.94
#